data_f3a9907ae57ed93870b131e6e5022a68
#
_entry.id   f3a9907ae57ed93870b131e6e5022a68
#
_cell.length_a   1.000
_cell.length_b   1.000
_cell.length_c   1.000
_cell.angle_alpha   90.00
_cell.angle_beta   90.00
_cell.angle_gamma   90.00
#
_symmetry.space_group_name_H-M   'P 1'
#
loop_
_entity.id
_entity.type
_entity.pdbx_description
1 polymer ?
#
loop_
_entity_poly.entity_id
_entity_poly.type
_entity_poly.pdbx_seq_one_letter_code
_entity_poly.pdbx_strand_id
1 'polypeptide(L)'
;MKLTPGRIAERFRGNPMFPALMFPVFPGLMLRPNPNGGLLPFAGRWRAKPRRLGAWHAPKIYGRIGSLEVRLARKKSEIRQAQRLRYKVFYEEMSAVPGALAMLSRRDEDEFDSVFDHLLVVDRGDAANGRGWRRPRVVGTYRVLRQEVADRNDGFYTQGEYNILPLIQAKGGDYSFMELGRSCVLKPYRNKRTLELLWQGVWCYVREHGVDVMVGCASFEGTDPSAHATALSFLYHNALAPEDWRVRAHEHLRVDMNMLPVEAVNARAALKALPPLIKGYLRLGAYIGDGAVIDQQFGTTDVLIILPVEAIKTRYFAHFGAPDELSIATGLALN
;
A
#
# COMPACT_ATOMS: atom_id res chain seq x y z
N MET A 1 3.85 -25.58 16.58
CA MET A 1 2.50 -25.66 15.99
C MET A 1 2.31 -24.40 15.14
N LYS A 2 2.46 -24.49 13.82
CA LYS A 2 2.33 -23.34 12.91
C LYS A 2 0.88 -22.83 12.92
N LEU A 3 0.71 -21.54 13.18
CA LEU A 3 -0.60 -20.89 13.11
C LEU A 3 -0.87 -20.54 11.64
N THR A 4 -1.98 -20.98 11.09
CA THR A 4 -2.45 -20.54 9.78
C THR A 4 -2.87 -19.06 9.85
N PRO A 5 -2.83 -18.28 8.76
CA PRO A 5 -3.28 -16.88 8.73
C PRO A 5 -4.67 -16.69 9.35
N GLY A 6 -5.57 -17.64 9.16
CA GLY A 6 -6.89 -17.65 9.82
C GLY A 6 -6.81 -17.68 11.36
N ARG A 7 -5.84 -18.37 11.95
CA ARG A 7 -5.64 -18.43 13.41
C ARG A 7 -5.01 -17.16 13.97
N ILE A 8 -4.18 -16.47 13.18
CA ILE A 8 -3.65 -15.15 13.57
C ILE A 8 -4.79 -14.14 13.65
N ALA A 9 -5.69 -14.14 12.67
CA ALA A 9 -6.87 -13.29 12.68
C ALA A 9 -7.79 -13.58 13.89
N GLU A 10 -7.80 -14.81 14.41
CA GLU A 10 -8.55 -15.19 15.63
C GLU A 10 -7.96 -14.65 16.92
N ARG A 11 -6.62 -14.55 17.03
CA ARG A 11 -5.95 -13.94 18.19
C ARG A 11 -6.24 -12.45 18.39
N PHE A 12 -6.76 -11.79 17.36
CA PHE A 12 -7.22 -10.39 17.43
C PHE A 12 -8.72 -10.27 17.80
N ARG A 13 -9.42 -11.37 18.11
CA ARG A 13 -10.79 -11.33 18.63
C ARG A 13 -10.79 -10.63 19.98
N GLY A 14 -11.48 -9.53 20.09
CA GLY A 14 -11.70 -8.83 21.35
C GLY A 14 -11.25 -7.37 21.40
N ASN A 15 -10.54 -6.87 20.39
CA ASN A 15 -10.24 -5.46 20.29
C ASN A 15 -11.19 -4.76 19.30
N PRO A 16 -11.77 -3.60 19.67
CA PRO A 16 -12.59 -2.84 18.73
C PRO A 16 -11.76 -2.54 17.49
N MET A 17 -12.37 -2.69 16.34
CA MET A 17 -11.82 -2.47 15.03
C MET A 17 -11.20 -1.07 14.95
N PHE A 18 -9.89 -1.02 14.82
CA PHE A 18 -9.07 0.19 14.72
C PHE A 18 -8.80 0.98 16.01
N PRO A 19 -7.82 0.61 16.85
CA PRO A 19 -7.06 1.65 17.53
C PRO A 19 -6.36 2.49 16.45
N ALA A 20 -6.16 3.78 16.73
CA ALA A 20 -5.58 4.73 15.76
C ALA A 20 -4.43 4.09 14.96
N LEU A 21 -4.70 3.75 13.71
CA LEU A 21 -3.72 3.22 12.80
C LEU A 21 -2.86 4.40 12.36
N MET A 22 -1.70 4.59 12.97
CA MET A 22 -0.63 5.35 12.34
C MET A 22 -0.19 4.54 11.12
N PHE A 23 -0.26 5.12 9.94
CA PHE A 23 0.29 4.51 8.75
C PHE A 23 1.81 4.64 8.76
N PRO A 24 2.54 3.55 8.72
CA PRO A 24 3.88 3.58 8.16
C PRO A 24 3.78 3.66 6.64
N VAL A 25 4.79 4.19 6.07
CA VAL A 25 5.04 4.47 4.68
C VAL A 25 5.36 3.20 3.94
N PHE A 26 4.98 3.12 2.68
CA PHE A 26 5.54 2.18 1.73
C PHE A 26 6.72 2.86 1.02
N PRO A 27 7.93 2.34 1.15
CA PRO A 27 9.09 2.85 0.43
C PRO A 27 9.10 2.38 -1.02
N GLY A 28 9.89 3.01 -1.78
CA GLY A 28 10.04 2.70 -3.17
C GLY A 28 11.45 2.85 -3.70
N LEU A 29 11.75 2.05 -4.67
CA LEU A 29 13.05 1.93 -5.30
C LEU A 29 13.51 3.24 -5.93
N MET A 30 14.73 3.65 -5.66
CA MET A 30 15.52 4.51 -6.53
C MET A 30 16.81 3.82 -6.94
N LEU A 31 17.28 4.19 -8.14
CA LEU A 31 18.55 3.77 -8.72
C LEU A 31 19.66 3.74 -7.67
N ARG A 32 20.23 2.57 -7.43
CA ARG A 32 21.42 2.41 -6.60
C ARG A 32 22.63 3.02 -7.32
N PRO A 33 23.48 3.79 -6.64
CA PRO A 33 24.83 3.98 -7.11
C PRO A 33 25.53 2.61 -7.01
N ASN A 34 26.00 2.09 -8.14
CA ASN A 34 26.87 0.95 -8.19
C ASN A 34 28.17 1.33 -7.43
N PRO A 35 28.60 0.57 -6.41
CA PRO A 35 29.83 0.87 -5.69
C PRO A 35 31.08 0.88 -6.56
N ASN A 36 31.00 0.40 -7.81
CA ASN A 36 32.09 0.40 -8.79
C ASN A 36 32.02 1.53 -9.82
N GLY A 37 31.25 2.59 -9.59
CA GLY A 37 31.30 3.83 -10.38
C GLY A 37 30.81 3.73 -11.84
N GLY A 38 30.24 2.62 -12.27
CA GLY A 38 29.66 2.44 -13.59
C GLY A 38 28.17 2.78 -13.59
N LEU A 39 27.78 3.89 -14.18
CA LEU A 39 26.41 4.17 -14.58
C LEU A 39 26.00 3.11 -15.60
N LEU A 40 25.23 2.09 -15.18
CA LEU A 40 24.52 1.26 -16.13
C LEU A 40 23.46 2.12 -16.80
N PRO A 41 23.48 2.24 -18.15
CA PRO A 41 22.47 2.99 -18.86
C PRO A 41 21.16 2.19 -18.89
N PHE A 42 20.33 2.30 -17.86
CA PHE A 42 18.92 2.05 -18.00
C PHE A 42 18.27 3.26 -18.69
N ALA A 43 18.80 3.60 -19.86
CA ALA A 43 18.18 4.52 -20.78
C ALA A 43 17.18 3.78 -21.69
N GLY A 44 16.33 2.96 -21.11
CA GLY A 44 15.06 2.59 -21.70
C GLY A 44 14.22 3.86 -21.71
N ARG A 45 14.06 4.48 -22.88
CA ARG A 45 13.18 5.64 -23.09
C ARG A 45 11.76 5.21 -22.70
N TRP A 46 11.37 5.48 -21.46
CA TRP A 46 9.99 5.38 -21.00
C TRP A 46 9.10 6.28 -21.88
N ARG A 47 8.59 5.74 -22.95
CA ARG A 47 7.49 6.33 -23.69
C ARG A 47 6.20 5.66 -23.23
N ALA A 48 5.89 5.76 -21.94
CA ALA A 48 4.52 5.54 -21.51
C ALA A 48 3.64 6.52 -22.30
N LYS A 49 2.80 6.01 -23.19
CA LYS A 49 1.80 6.86 -23.84
C LYS A 49 0.96 7.47 -22.71
N PRO A 50 0.94 8.81 -22.56
CA PRO A 50 0.16 9.43 -21.49
C PRO A 50 -1.29 8.95 -21.67
N ARG A 51 -1.87 8.35 -20.63
CA ARG A 51 -3.31 8.05 -20.61
C ARG A 51 -4.03 9.33 -20.96
N ARG A 52 -4.80 9.34 -22.05
CA ARG A 52 -5.74 10.42 -22.33
C ARG A 52 -6.72 10.41 -21.17
N LEU A 53 -6.59 11.39 -20.28
CA LEU A 53 -7.60 11.68 -19.26
C LEU A 53 -8.86 12.04 -20.06
N GLY A 54 -9.81 11.09 -20.08
CA GLY A 54 -11.01 11.17 -20.90
C GLY A 54 -11.89 12.38 -20.57
N ALA A 55 -12.86 12.60 -21.41
CA ALA A 55 -13.83 13.70 -21.37
C ALA A 55 -14.40 13.95 -19.96
N TRP A 56 -14.78 15.19 -19.71
CA TRP A 56 -15.31 15.78 -18.48
C TRP A 56 -16.54 15.07 -17.89
N HIS A 57 -16.35 13.86 -17.34
CA HIS A 57 -17.35 13.20 -16.54
C HIS A 57 -17.10 13.55 -15.05
N ALA A 58 -18.19 13.74 -14.30
CA ALA A 58 -18.09 13.97 -12.85
C ALA A 58 -17.25 12.89 -12.15
N PRO A 59 -16.41 13.19 -11.12
CA PRO A 59 -15.54 12.20 -10.47
C PRO A 59 -16.37 11.02 -10.00
N LYS A 60 -16.00 9.81 -10.38
CA LYS A 60 -16.50 8.63 -9.68
C LYS A 60 -15.95 8.72 -8.25
N ILE A 61 -16.85 8.95 -7.32
CA ILE A 61 -16.54 9.04 -5.90
C ILE A 61 -16.79 7.67 -5.31
N TYR A 62 -15.77 7.07 -4.72
CA TYR A 62 -15.86 5.75 -4.11
C TYR A 62 -16.44 5.79 -2.70
N GLY A 63 -16.42 6.97 -2.04
CA GLY A 63 -17.04 7.13 -0.72
C GLY A 63 -16.91 8.56 -0.19
N ARG A 64 -17.74 8.86 0.83
CA ARG A 64 -17.73 10.14 1.56
C ARG A 64 -17.98 9.94 3.04
N ILE A 65 -17.24 10.68 3.86
CA ILE A 65 -17.45 10.79 5.31
C ILE A 65 -17.26 12.24 5.72
N GLY A 66 -18.35 12.94 6.00
CA GLY A 66 -18.32 14.40 6.29
C GLY A 66 -17.80 15.20 5.10
N SER A 67 -16.77 16.04 5.32
CA SER A 67 -16.13 16.83 4.26
C SER A 67 -15.14 16.04 3.42
N LEU A 68 -14.82 14.80 3.80
CA LEU A 68 -13.86 13.96 3.10
C LEU A 68 -14.54 13.13 2.00
N GLU A 69 -13.89 13.04 0.84
CA GLU A 69 -14.27 12.10 -0.22
C GLU A 69 -13.05 11.30 -0.70
N VAL A 70 -13.27 10.04 -1.09
CA VAL A 70 -12.26 9.20 -1.73
C VAL A 70 -12.60 8.98 -3.19
N ARG A 71 -11.62 9.19 -4.06
CA ARG A 71 -11.74 9.06 -5.53
C ARG A 71 -10.38 8.95 -6.21
N LEU A 72 -10.36 8.59 -7.47
CA LEU A 72 -9.15 8.65 -8.28
C LEU A 72 -8.76 10.10 -8.65
N ALA A 73 -7.45 10.32 -8.79
CA ALA A 73 -6.93 11.55 -9.38
C ALA A 73 -7.34 11.65 -10.85
N ARG A 74 -7.67 12.87 -11.29
CA ARG A 74 -8.12 13.17 -12.65
C ARG A 74 -7.18 14.06 -13.41
N LYS A 75 -6.49 14.92 -12.68
CA LYS A 75 -5.64 15.96 -13.23
C LYS A 75 -4.22 15.79 -12.74
N LYS A 76 -3.25 16.09 -13.58
CA LYS A 76 -1.84 16.13 -13.19
C LYS A 76 -1.58 17.03 -11.97
N SER A 77 -2.40 18.09 -11.78
CA SER A 77 -2.31 18.93 -10.60
C SER A 77 -2.68 18.23 -9.29
N GLU A 78 -3.59 17.25 -9.32
CA GLU A 78 -3.95 16.44 -8.15
C GLU A 78 -2.86 15.42 -7.84
N ILE A 79 -2.26 14.81 -8.88
CA ILE A 79 -1.09 13.94 -8.70
C ILE A 79 0.05 14.74 -8.06
N ARG A 80 0.32 15.97 -8.54
CA ARG A 80 1.31 16.85 -7.90
C ARG A 80 0.98 17.20 -6.45
N GLN A 81 -0.29 17.31 -6.08
CA GLN A 81 -0.69 17.49 -4.68
C GLN A 81 -0.40 16.22 -3.86
N ALA A 82 -0.69 15.03 -4.39
CA ALA A 82 -0.33 13.75 -3.75
C ALA A 82 1.20 13.62 -3.57
N GLN A 83 1.99 13.95 -4.60
CA GLN A 83 3.45 13.96 -4.52
C GLN A 83 3.99 14.90 -3.43
N ARG A 84 3.41 16.11 -3.28
CA ARG A 84 3.77 17.04 -2.19
C ARG A 84 3.35 16.53 -0.83
N LEU A 85 2.19 15.87 -0.74
CA LEU A 85 1.73 15.22 0.48
C LEU A 85 2.69 14.11 0.90
N ARG A 86 3.09 13.24 -0.06
CA ARG A 86 4.08 12.19 0.15
C ARG A 86 5.41 12.76 0.61
N TYR A 87 5.92 13.80 -0.05
CA TYR A 87 7.16 14.48 0.34
C TYR A 87 7.08 14.95 1.80
N LYS A 88 6.01 15.62 2.16
CA LYS A 88 5.82 16.09 3.54
C LYS A 88 5.83 14.95 4.56
N VAL A 89 5.15 13.85 4.25
CA VAL A 89 5.07 12.72 5.17
C VAL A 89 6.38 11.94 5.23
N PHE A 90 6.97 11.61 4.09
CA PHE A 90 8.12 10.72 4.02
C PHE A 90 9.43 11.40 4.39
N TYR A 91 9.65 12.62 3.89
CA TYR A 91 10.93 13.31 4.02
C TYR A 91 10.94 14.39 5.11
N GLU A 92 9.78 14.97 5.49
CA GLU A 92 9.73 15.98 6.55
C GLU A 92 9.26 15.43 7.91
N GLU A 93 8.41 14.40 7.92
CA GLU A 93 7.87 13.82 9.16
C GLU A 93 8.53 12.47 9.53
N MET A 94 9.13 11.78 8.56
CA MET A 94 9.77 10.47 8.72
C MET A 94 11.25 10.54 8.31
N SER A 95 11.95 9.41 8.30
CA SER A 95 13.40 9.34 8.16
C SER A 95 13.89 9.20 6.72
N ALA A 96 13.03 9.33 5.71
CA ALA A 96 13.43 9.20 4.31
C ALA A 96 14.42 10.30 3.89
N VAL A 97 15.42 9.92 3.08
CA VAL A 97 16.44 10.83 2.58
C VAL A 97 16.06 11.29 1.17
N PRO A 98 15.71 12.58 0.96
CA PRO A 98 15.31 13.05 -0.35
C PRO A 98 16.50 13.18 -1.29
N GLY A 99 16.35 12.70 -2.53
CA GLY A 99 17.31 13.01 -3.60
C GLY A 99 17.23 14.49 -4.01
N ALA A 100 18.24 14.99 -4.75
CA ALA A 100 18.35 16.40 -5.12
C ALA A 100 17.11 16.96 -5.82
N LEU A 101 16.49 16.20 -6.73
CA LEU A 101 15.26 16.62 -7.42
C LEU A 101 14.07 16.71 -6.49
N ALA A 102 13.93 15.75 -5.56
CA ALA A 102 12.86 15.76 -4.56
C ALA A 102 13.00 16.94 -3.61
N MET A 103 14.23 17.26 -3.18
CA MET A 103 14.52 18.46 -2.36
C MET A 103 14.13 19.75 -3.07
N LEU A 104 14.51 19.92 -4.34
CA LEU A 104 14.23 21.12 -5.11
C LEU A 104 12.72 21.27 -5.41
N SER A 105 12.06 20.20 -5.83
CA SER A 105 10.64 20.22 -6.22
C SER A 105 9.69 20.14 -5.03
N ARG A 106 10.17 19.71 -3.86
CA ARG A 106 9.40 19.33 -2.67
C ARG A 106 8.29 18.34 -3.01
N ARG A 107 8.63 17.35 -3.84
CA ARG A 107 7.72 16.28 -4.28
C ARG A 107 8.42 14.93 -4.19
N ASP A 108 7.72 13.94 -3.68
CA ASP A 108 8.05 12.53 -3.88
C ASP A 108 7.50 12.14 -5.25
N GLU A 109 8.37 12.14 -6.25
CA GLU A 109 8.03 11.87 -7.65
C GLU A 109 8.95 10.80 -8.20
N ASP A 110 8.36 9.78 -8.80
CA ASP A 110 9.06 8.72 -9.51
C ASP A 110 8.40 8.44 -10.87
N GLU A 111 9.06 7.64 -11.70
CA GLU A 111 8.57 7.25 -13.02
C GLU A 111 7.24 6.49 -12.99
N PHE A 112 7.01 5.76 -11.91
CA PHE A 112 5.78 4.99 -11.70
C PHE A 112 4.55 5.88 -11.49
N ASP A 113 4.70 7.14 -11.11
CA ASP A 113 3.57 8.07 -10.95
C ASP A 113 2.76 8.27 -12.25
N SER A 114 3.37 7.97 -13.42
CA SER A 114 2.70 8.08 -14.72
C SER A 114 1.85 6.85 -15.08
N VAL A 115 2.09 5.71 -14.43
CA VAL A 115 1.44 4.41 -14.73
C VAL A 115 0.49 3.95 -13.65
N PHE A 116 0.76 4.30 -12.38
CA PHE A 116 -0.16 4.03 -11.28
C PHE A 116 -1.43 4.89 -11.35
N ASP A 117 -2.55 4.32 -10.95
CA ASP A 117 -3.72 5.09 -10.57
C ASP A 117 -3.52 5.66 -9.15
N HIS A 118 -3.88 6.93 -8.95
CA HIS A 118 -3.74 7.59 -7.65
C HIS A 118 -5.11 7.70 -6.98
N LEU A 119 -5.30 6.93 -5.93
CA LEU A 119 -6.45 7.05 -5.06
C LEU A 119 -6.19 8.19 -4.07
N LEU A 120 -7.11 9.14 -3.99
CA LEU A 120 -6.98 10.35 -3.18
C LEU A 120 -8.10 10.45 -2.16
N VAL A 121 -7.75 10.80 -0.92
CA VAL A 121 -8.71 11.38 0.02
C VAL A 121 -8.60 12.88 -0.09
N VAL A 122 -9.73 13.51 -0.39
CA VAL A 122 -9.83 14.97 -0.61
C VAL A 122 -10.74 15.57 0.46
N ASP A 123 -10.22 16.52 1.21
CA ASP A 123 -11.05 17.38 2.08
C ASP A 123 -11.62 18.53 1.26
N ARG A 124 -12.94 18.55 1.13
CA ARG A 124 -13.67 19.59 0.38
C ARG A 124 -13.88 20.89 1.18
N GLY A 125 -13.53 20.85 2.48
CA GLY A 125 -13.86 21.93 3.40
C GLY A 125 -15.36 21.99 3.74
N ASP A 126 -15.68 22.49 4.92
CA ASP A 126 -17.07 22.69 5.35
C ASP A 126 -17.62 23.97 4.71
N ALA A 127 -18.43 23.85 3.68
CA ALA A 127 -19.24 24.95 3.16
C ALA A 127 -20.31 25.38 4.19
N ALA A 128 -20.63 24.51 5.16
CA ALA A 128 -21.68 24.76 6.15
C ALA A 128 -21.31 25.78 7.25
N ASN A 129 -20.02 26.04 7.47
CA ASN A 129 -19.56 26.91 8.58
C ASN A 129 -19.27 28.36 8.20
N GLY A 130 -19.74 28.85 7.04
CA GLY A 130 -19.67 30.26 6.66
C GLY A 130 -18.26 30.88 6.53
N ARG A 131 -17.22 30.12 6.78
CA ARG A 131 -15.83 30.56 6.65
C ARG A 131 -15.32 30.21 5.25
N GLY A 132 -15.59 31.06 4.29
CA GLY A 132 -14.97 31.16 2.97
C GLY A 132 -14.63 29.85 2.26
N TRP A 133 -14.88 29.77 0.99
CA TRP A 133 -14.56 28.64 0.10
C TRP A 133 -13.10 28.20 0.26
N ARG A 134 -12.84 27.14 1.05
CA ARG A 134 -11.54 26.50 1.06
C ARG A 134 -11.42 25.63 -0.19
N ARG A 135 -10.35 25.80 -0.94
CA ARG A 135 -10.05 24.94 -2.08
C ARG A 135 -9.90 23.50 -1.60
N PRO A 136 -10.47 22.52 -2.33
CA PRO A 136 -10.31 21.11 -2.02
C PRO A 136 -8.82 20.75 -1.89
N ARG A 137 -8.48 20.01 -0.83
CA ARG A 137 -7.11 19.63 -0.49
C ARG A 137 -6.97 18.13 -0.45
N VAL A 138 -5.94 17.58 -1.09
CA VAL A 138 -5.54 16.18 -0.93
C VAL A 138 -4.93 16.00 0.46
N VAL A 139 -5.51 15.09 1.25
CA VAL A 139 -5.13 14.84 2.65
C VAL A 139 -4.68 13.40 2.89
N GLY A 140 -4.94 12.51 1.95
CA GLY A 140 -4.47 11.14 1.94
C GLY A 140 -4.32 10.63 0.51
N THR A 141 -3.45 9.66 0.31
CA THR A 141 -3.21 9.04 -1.01
C THR A 141 -2.83 7.58 -0.88
N TYR A 142 -3.11 6.83 -1.94
CA TYR A 142 -2.66 5.48 -2.21
C TYR A 142 -2.39 5.36 -3.70
N ARG A 143 -1.29 4.69 -4.11
CA ARG A 143 -1.07 4.31 -5.50
C ARG A 143 -1.54 2.87 -5.70
N VAL A 144 -2.18 2.59 -6.82
CA VAL A 144 -2.63 1.26 -7.20
C VAL A 144 -2.20 0.97 -8.64
N LEU A 145 -1.62 -0.19 -8.90
CA LEU A 145 -1.17 -0.63 -10.21
C LEU A 145 -1.74 -2.02 -10.50
N ARG A 146 -2.59 -2.12 -11.51
CA ARG A 146 -3.16 -3.40 -11.95
C ARG A 146 -2.18 -4.16 -12.82
N GLN A 147 -2.24 -5.48 -12.78
CA GLN A 147 -1.37 -6.36 -13.55
C GLN A 147 -1.33 -6.02 -15.04
N GLU A 148 -2.48 -5.84 -15.68
CA GLU A 148 -2.51 -5.54 -17.12
C GLU A 148 -1.87 -4.20 -17.50
N VAL A 149 -1.72 -3.29 -16.52
CA VAL A 149 -0.95 -2.05 -16.70
C VAL A 149 0.52 -2.29 -16.44
N ALA A 150 0.85 -3.05 -15.39
CA ALA A 150 2.22 -3.45 -15.06
C ALA A 150 2.86 -4.21 -16.25
N ASP A 151 2.17 -5.19 -16.82
CA ASP A 151 2.65 -6.01 -17.94
C ASP A 151 3.00 -5.20 -19.21
N ARG A 152 2.43 -4.00 -19.34
CA ARG A 152 2.72 -3.07 -20.45
C ARG A 152 3.79 -2.03 -20.12
N ASN A 153 4.30 -2.03 -18.88
CA ASN A 153 5.17 -0.98 -18.33
C ASN A 153 6.22 -1.56 -17.37
N ASP A 154 7.03 -2.49 -17.81
CA ASP A 154 8.16 -3.07 -17.06
C ASP A 154 7.82 -3.72 -15.69
N GLY A 155 6.55 -4.04 -15.47
CA GLY A 155 6.11 -4.82 -14.33
C GLY A 155 5.71 -4.01 -13.10
N PHE A 156 5.62 -4.71 -11.98
CA PHE A 156 5.32 -4.13 -10.67
C PHE A 156 6.56 -3.48 -10.05
N TYR A 157 6.33 -2.43 -9.28
CA TYR A 157 7.37 -1.77 -8.51
C TYR A 157 8.07 -2.72 -7.52
N THR A 158 7.30 -3.59 -6.87
CA THR A 158 7.76 -4.63 -5.94
C THR A 158 8.82 -5.56 -6.55
N GLN A 159 8.86 -5.70 -7.88
CA GLN A 159 9.87 -6.54 -8.58
C GLN A 159 11.31 -6.06 -8.37
N GLY A 160 11.52 -4.82 -7.97
CA GLY A 160 12.84 -4.32 -7.60
C GLY A 160 13.40 -4.93 -6.31
N GLU A 161 12.56 -5.48 -5.46
CA GLU A 161 12.91 -6.00 -4.14
C GLU A 161 12.63 -7.50 -4.02
N TYR A 162 11.58 -7.98 -4.67
CA TYR A 162 11.07 -9.34 -4.53
C TYR A 162 10.89 -10.02 -5.88
N ASN A 163 11.25 -11.29 -5.96
CA ASN A 163 11.03 -12.11 -7.15
C ASN A 163 9.57 -12.56 -7.24
N ILE A 164 8.67 -11.64 -7.58
CA ILE A 164 7.22 -11.90 -7.65
C ILE A 164 6.79 -12.58 -8.96
N LEU A 165 7.59 -12.50 -10.02
CA LEU A 165 7.23 -13.02 -11.33
C LEU A 165 6.82 -14.50 -11.34
N PRO A 166 7.50 -15.42 -10.63
CA PRO A 166 7.07 -16.82 -10.58
C PRO A 166 5.68 -17.01 -10.02
N LEU A 167 5.29 -16.23 -9.01
CA LEU A 167 3.94 -16.26 -8.46
C LEU A 167 2.89 -15.78 -9.48
N ILE A 168 3.17 -14.66 -10.16
CA ILE A 168 2.29 -14.12 -11.20
C ILE A 168 2.15 -15.11 -12.36
N GLN A 169 3.24 -15.74 -12.81
CA GLN A 169 3.21 -16.73 -13.87
C GLN A 169 2.42 -17.99 -13.50
N ALA A 170 2.57 -18.45 -12.25
CA ALA A 170 1.89 -19.64 -11.77
C ALA A 170 0.40 -19.43 -11.54
N LYS A 171 -0.02 -18.23 -11.13
CA LYS A 171 -1.41 -17.94 -10.74
C LYS A 171 -2.14 -16.94 -11.63
N GLY A 172 -1.45 -16.24 -12.52
CA GLY A 172 -2.02 -15.16 -13.35
C GLY A 172 -3.05 -15.63 -14.39
N GLY A 173 -3.22 -16.95 -14.61
CA GLY A 173 -4.34 -17.49 -15.38
C GLY A 173 -5.67 -17.46 -14.65
N ASP A 174 -5.64 -17.54 -13.32
CA ASP A 174 -6.82 -17.66 -12.45
C ASP A 174 -7.02 -16.41 -11.59
N TYR A 175 -5.95 -15.64 -11.33
CA TYR A 175 -5.94 -14.50 -10.42
C TYR A 175 -5.43 -13.22 -11.11
N SER A 176 -6.13 -12.11 -10.90
CA SER A 176 -5.73 -10.76 -11.30
C SER A 176 -5.04 -10.06 -10.14
N PHE A 177 -3.79 -9.62 -10.36
CA PHE A 177 -2.96 -8.98 -9.34
C PHE A 177 -3.07 -7.45 -9.39
N MET A 178 -2.92 -6.82 -8.22
CA MET A 178 -2.80 -5.38 -8.07
C MET A 178 -1.75 -5.04 -7.01
N GLU A 179 -0.85 -4.13 -7.35
CA GLU A 179 0.10 -3.58 -6.39
C GLU A 179 -0.45 -2.34 -5.70
N LEU A 180 -0.20 -2.27 -4.39
CA LEU A 180 -0.49 -1.14 -3.52
C LEU A 180 0.82 -0.46 -3.11
N GLY A 181 0.91 0.87 -3.28
CA GLY A 181 2.11 1.61 -2.91
C GLY A 181 1.85 3.04 -2.42
N ARG A 182 2.86 3.64 -1.82
CA ARG A 182 2.86 5.07 -1.40
C ARG A 182 1.64 5.49 -0.59
N SER A 183 1.20 4.63 0.33
CA SER A 183 0.10 4.96 1.24
C SER A 183 0.54 6.00 2.27
N CYS A 184 -0.10 7.15 2.30
CA CYS A 184 0.13 8.09 3.38
C CYS A 184 -1.03 9.08 3.59
N VAL A 185 -1.09 9.63 4.81
CA VAL A 185 -2.11 10.58 5.25
C VAL A 185 -1.43 11.71 6.02
N LEU A 186 -1.85 12.95 5.80
CA LEU A 186 -1.39 14.10 6.57
C LEU A 186 -1.69 13.91 8.08
N LYS A 187 -0.75 14.28 8.94
CA LYS A 187 -0.82 14.08 10.39
C LYS A 187 -2.17 14.48 11.03
N PRO A 188 -2.79 15.66 10.73
CA PRO A 188 -4.08 16.02 11.31
C PRO A 188 -5.26 15.14 10.88
N TYR A 189 -5.08 14.38 9.80
CA TYR A 189 -6.11 13.50 9.22
C TYR A 189 -5.87 12.02 9.52
N ARG A 190 -4.84 11.65 10.31
CA ARG A 190 -4.54 10.27 10.72
C ARG A 190 -5.53 9.82 11.79
N ASN A 191 -6.75 9.55 11.38
CA ASN A 191 -7.85 9.08 12.22
C ASN A 191 -8.64 7.97 11.56
N LYS A 192 -9.51 7.31 12.33
CA LYS A 192 -10.30 6.17 11.89
C LYS A 192 -11.09 6.46 10.60
N ARG A 193 -11.73 7.63 10.51
CA ARG A 193 -12.58 8.00 9.36
C ARG A 193 -11.81 8.06 8.04
N THR A 194 -10.64 8.69 8.06
CA THR A 194 -9.77 8.80 6.87
C THR A 194 -9.28 7.43 6.42
N LEU A 195 -8.96 6.55 7.38
CA LEU A 195 -8.51 5.20 7.10
C LEU A 195 -9.59 4.34 6.49
N GLU A 196 -10.78 4.36 7.10
CA GLU A 196 -11.96 3.66 6.58
C GLU A 196 -12.27 4.13 5.16
N LEU A 197 -12.18 5.43 4.91
CA LEU A 197 -12.44 5.99 3.60
C LEU A 197 -11.39 5.56 2.56
N LEU A 198 -10.09 5.51 2.92
CA LEU A 198 -9.04 4.98 2.03
C LEU A 198 -9.29 3.51 1.69
N TRP A 199 -9.57 2.68 2.70
CA TRP A 199 -9.87 1.27 2.47
C TRP A 199 -11.14 1.06 1.65
N GLN A 200 -12.17 1.87 1.89
CA GLN A 200 -13.37 1.87 1.04
C GLN A 200 -13.00 2.16 -0.43
N GLY A 201 -12.13 3.14 -0.66
CA GLY A 201 -11.65 3.46 -2.00
C GLY A 201 -10.87 2.32 -2.64
N VAL A 202 -9.93 1.70 -1.91
CA VAL A 202 -9.18 0.51 -2.38
C VAL A 202 -10.15 -0.61 -2.71
N TRP A 203 -11.11 -0.88 -1.81
CA TRP A 203 -12.09 -1.94 -1.98
C TRP A 203 -13.00 -1.73 -3.19
N CYS A 204 -13.52 -0.52 -3.37
CA CYS A 204 -14.31 -0.19 -4.57
C CYS A 204 -13.51 -0.36 -5.86
N TYR A 205 -12.21 0.01 -5.82
CA TYR A 205 -11.32 -0.17 -6.95
C TYR A 205 -11.06 -1.66 -7.25
N VAL A 206 -10.78 -2.47 -6.22
CA VAL A 206 -10.61 -3.94 -6.32
C VAL A 206 -11.82 -4.57 -7.02
N ARG A 207 -13.01 -4.23 -6.59
CA ARG A 207 -14.26 -4.76 -7.17
C ARG A 207 -14.51 -4.28 -8.59
N GLU A 208 -14.26 -3.00 -8.87
CA GLU A 208 -14.46 -2.42 -10.19
C GLU A 208 -13.58 -3.07 -11.25
N HIS A 209 -12.41 -3.53 -10.85
CA HIS A 209 -11.41 -4.08 -11.78
C HIS A 209 -11.23 -5.59 -11.65
N GLY A 210 -12.04 -6.28 -10.84
CA GLY A 210 -11.94 -7.72 -10.67
C GLY A 210 -10.56 -8.18 -10.17
N VAL A 211 -10.02 -7.46 -9.17
CA VAL A 211 -8.72 -7.81 -8.57
C VAL A 211 -8.90 -8.94 -7.58
N ASP A 212 -8.08 -9.98 -7.69
CA ASP A 212 -8.13 -11.15 -6.81
C ASP A 212 -7.01 -11.15 -5.77
N VAL A 213 -5.88 -10.51 -6.06
CA VAL A 213 -4.71 -10.49 -5.15
C VAL A 213 -4.12 -9.09 -5.07
N MET A 214 -3.97 -8.60 -3.86
CA MET A 214 -3.25 -7.36 -3.57
C MET A 214 -1.85 -7.69 -3.06
N VAL A 215 -0.84 -7.00 -3.60
CA VAL A 215 0.57 -7.12 -3.19
C VAL A 215 1.17 -5.75 -2.89
N GLY A 216 2.28 -5.71 -2.17
CA GLY A 216 3.02 -4.49 -1.90
C GLY A 216 3.85 -4.59 -0.64
N CYS A 217 4.86 -3.73 -0.50
CA CYS A 217 5.72 -3.73 0.68
C CYS A 217 5.14 -2.91 1.83
N ALA A 218 5.35 -3.40 3.04
CA ALA A 218 5.00 -2.73 4.28
C ALA A 218 6.23 -2.63 5.19
N SER A 219 6.42 -1.48 5.82
CA SER A 219 7.68 -1.07 6.42
C SER A 219 7.66 -1.06 7.93
N PHE A 220 8.79 -1.47 8.50
CA PHE A 220 9.23 -1.10 9.85
C PHE A 220 10.11 0.15 9.74
N GLU A 221 10.01 1.06 10.67
CA GLU A 221 10.87 2.24 10.74
C GLU A 221 12.27 1.83 11.22
N GLY A 222 13.31 2.23 10.49
CA GLY A 222 14.70 1.91 10.77
C GLY A 222 15.31 0.86 9.82
N THR A 223 16.63 0.98 9.64
CA THR A 223 17.45 0.14 8.73
C THR A 223 18.22 -0.95 9.46
N ASP A 224 18.03 -1.09 10.76
CA ASP A 224 18.62 -2.18 11.56
C ASP A 224 17.59 -3.30 11.76
N PRO A 225 17.68 -4.42 11.03
CA PRO A 225 16.74 -5.52 11.18
C PRO A 225 16.79 -6.18 12.56
N SER A 226 17.93 -6.08 13.27
CA SER A 226 18.07 -6.67 14.59
C SER A 226 17.15 -6.02 15.62
N ALA A 227 16.87 -4.73 15.48
CA ALA A 227 15.88 -4.01 16.29
C ALA A 227 14.46 -4.56 16.12
N HIS A 228 14.19 -5.26 15.00
CA HIS A 228 12.91 -5.85 14.68
C HIS A 228 12.90 -7.39 14.79
N ALA A 229 13.97 -8.01 15.32
CA ALA A 229 14.16 -9.46 15.34
C ALA A 229 12.93 -10.23 15.84
N THR A 230 12.34 -9.81 16.98
CA THR A 230 11.14 -10.46 17.54
C THR A 230 9.93 -10.37 16.59
N ALA A 231 9.73 -9.22 15.96
CA ALA A 231 8.59 -9.01 15.07
C ALA A 231 8.79 -9.75 13.72
N LEU A 232 10.00 -9.69 13.14
CA LEU A 232 10.34 -10.39 11.90
C LEU A 232 10.26 -11.91 12.07
N SER A 233 10.82 -12.45 13.17
CA SER A 233 10.73 -13.88 13.47
C SER A 233 9.28 -14.32 13.72
N PHE A 234 8.47 -13.47 14.37
CA PHE A 234 7.03 -13.74 14.51
C PHE A 234 6.34 -13.84 13.15
N LEU A 235 6.60 -12.91 12.22
CA LEU A 235 6.05 -12.95 10.87
C LEU A 235 6.49 -14.21 10.13
N TYR A 236 7.78 -14.56 10.20
CA TYR A 236 8.34 -15.77 9.61
C TYR A 236 7.64 -17.04 10.10
N HIS A 237 7.52 -17.21 11.40
CA HIS A 237 6.96 -18.44 11.99
C HIS A 237 5.44 -18.56 11.85
N ASN A 238 4.71 -17.44 11.74
CA ASN A 238 3.26 -17.45 11.87
C ASN A 238 2.52 -16.95 10.61
N ALA A 239 3.14 -16.15 9.75
CA ALA A 239 2.48 -15.50 8.64
C ALA A 239 3.18 -15.69 7.29
N LEU A 240 4.32 -16.42 7.26
CA LEU A 240 5.04 -16.72 6.03
C LEU A 240 4.09 -17.39 5.03
N ALA A 241 4.11 -16.94 3.78
CA ALA A 241 3.30 -17.49 2.71
C ALA A 241 3.53 -19.00 2.57
N PRO A 242 2.47 -19.81 2.33
CA PRO A 242 2.63 -21.22 1.96
C PRO A 242 3.41 -21.32 0.64
N GLU A 243 3.97 -22.49 0.33
CA GLU A 243 4.93 -22.66 -0.76
C GLU A 243 4.38 -22.22 -2.11
N ASP A 244 3.12 -22.48 -2.39
CA ASP A 244 2.42 -22.10 -3.62
C ASP A 244 2.10 -20.60 -3.75
N TRP A 245 2.27 -19.83 -2.66
CA TRP A 245 2.14 -18.37 -2.59
C TRP A 245 3.45 -17.68 -2.24
N ARG A 246 4.55 -18.44 -2.07
CA ARG A 246 5.80 -17.91 -1.53
C ARG A 246 6.54 -17.07 -2.56
N VAL A 247 6.78 -15.82 -2.20
CA VAL A 247 7.65 -14.89 -2.92
C VAL A 247 8.86 -14.61 -2.05
N ARG A 248 10.06 -14.66 -2.62
CA ARG A 248 11.33 -14.41 -1.92
C ARG A 248 11.88 -13.04 -2.29
N ALA A 249 12.47 -12.35 -1.32
CA ALA A 249 13.29 -11.19 -1.60
C ALA A 249 14.47 -11.60 -2.49
N HIS A 250 14.95 -10.68 -3.35
CA HIS A 250 16.14 -10.94 -4.15
C HIS A 250 17.32 -11.25 -3.24
N GLU A 251 18.11 -12.26 -3.58
CA GLU A 251 19.17 -12.80 -2.73
C GLU A 251 20.14 -11.72 -2.21
N HIS A 252 20.49 -10.78 -3.08
CA HIS A 252 21.41 -9.69 -2.74
C HIS A 252 20.79 -8.59 -1.83
N LEU A 253 19.48 -8.62 -1.61
CA LEU A 253 18.74 -7.69 -0.74
C LEU A 253 18.20 -8.37 0.50
N ARG A 254 18.17 -9.68 0.48
CA ARG A 254 17.45 -10.48 1.46
C ARG A 254 18.08 -10.37 2.85
N VAL A 255 17.24 -9.99 3.79
CA VAL A 255 17.51 -10.10 5.23
C VAL A 255 16.72 -11.29 5.75
N ASP A 256 17.40 -12.19 6.49
CA ASP A 256 16.72 -13.33 7.11
C ASP A 256 15.76 -12.84 8.20
N MET A 257 14.52 -13.29 8.12
CA MET A 257 13.49 -12.99 9.11
C MET A 257 13.49 -14.01 10.26
N ASN A 258 14.14 -15.18 10.07
CA ASN A 258 14.22 -16.25 11.08
C ASN A 258 15.38 -16.00 12.05
N MET A 259 15.35 -14.87 12.75
CA MET A 259 16.43 -14.45 13.64
C MET A 259 16.35 -15.11 15.02
N LEU A 260 15.16 -15.54 15.42
CA LEU A 260 14.91 -16.16 16.73
C LEU A 260 14.15 -17.47 16.54
N PRO A 261 14.50 -18.52 17.31
CA PRO A 261 13.73 -19.76 17.29
C PRO A 261 12.31 -19.52 17.80
N VAL A 262 11.36 -20.32 17.36
CA VAL A 262 9.92 -20.12 17.61
C VAL A 262 9.59 -20.04 19.12
N GLU A 263 10.31 -20.77 19.94
CA GLU A 263 10.16 -20.84 21.41
C GLU A 263 10.59 -19.52 22.09
N ALA A 264 11.55 -18.81 21.50
CA ALA A 264 12.05 -17.51 22.01
C ALA A 264 11.16 -16.33 21.58
N VAL A 265 10.25 -16.53 20.62
CA VAL A 265 9.38 -15.45 20.13
C VAL A 265 8.19 -15.25 21.05
N ASN A 266 8.23 -14.18 21.85
CA ASN A 266 7.07 -13.75 22.62
C ASN A 266 6.01 -13.12 21.67
N ALA A 267 4.97 -13.88 21.36
CA ALA A 267 3.93 -13.47 20.41
C ALA A 267 3.21 -12.17 20.81
N ARG A 268 3.03 -11.90 22.12
CA ARG A 268 2.37 -10.66 22.60
C ARG A 268 3.27 -9.45 22.39
N ALA A 269 4.57 -9.58 22.69
CA ALA A 269 5.56 -8.54 22.45
C ALA A 269 5.72 -8.28 20.95
N ALA A 270 5.83 -9.33 20.14
CA ALA A 270 5.91 -9.24 18.70
C ALA A 270 4.71 -8.50 18.11
N LEU A 271 3.49 -8.90 18.47
CA LEU A 271 2.27 -8.23 18.01
C LEU A 271 2.20 -6.76 18.44
N LYS A 272 2.75 -6.40 19.59
CA LYS A 272 2.85 -5.00 20.03
C LYS A 272 3.83 -4.22 19.14
N ALA A 273 4.98 -4.82 18.82
CA ALA A 273 6.03 -4.22 18.01
C ALA A 273 5.70 -4.07 16.52
N LEU A 274 4.80 -4.91 15.97
CA LEU A 274 4.40 -4.79 14.58
C LEU A 274 3.83 -3.40 14.27
N PRO A 275 4.19 -2.80 13.13
CA PRO A 275 3.54 -1.60 12.60
C PRO A 275 2.03 -1.80 12.43
N PRO A 276 1.22 -0.74 12.66
CA PRO A 276 -0.23 -0.83 12.56
C PRO A 276 -0.74 -1.33 11.22
N LEU A 277 -0.09 -0.97 10.11
CA LEU A 277 -0.47 -1.39 8.78
C LEU A 277 -0.27 -2.89 8.59
N ILE A 278 0.87 -3.44 9.01
CA ILE A 278 1.14 -4.88 8.97
C ILE A 278 0.11 -5.64 9.81
N LYS A 279 -0.20 -5.13 11.02
CA LYS A 279 -1.29 -5.68 11.84
C LYS A 279 -2.63 -5.70 11.10
N GLY A 280 -2.92 -4.64 10.36
CA GLY A 280 -4.14 -4.51 9.54
C GLY A 280 -4.20 -5.62 8.50
N TYR A 281 -3.15 -5.80 7.72
CA TYR A 281 -3.07 -6.83 6.69
C TYR A 281 -3.15 -8.25 7.26
N LEU A 282 -2.45 -8.54 8.36
CA LEU A 282 -2.55 -9.86 9.01
C LEU A 282 -3.97 -10.17 9.49
N ARG A 283 -4.71 -9.17 9.98
CA ARG A 283 -6.14 -9.33 10.36
C ARG A 283 -7.02 -9.68 9.18
N LEU A 284 -6.70 -9.14 7.99
CA LEU A 284 -7.41 -9.46 6.75
C LEU A 284 -7.07 -10.86 6.23
N GLY A 285 -5.99 -11.47 6.69
CA GLY A 285 -5.56 -12.79 6.26
C GLY A 285 -4.38 -12.79 5.30
N ALA A 286 -3.64 -11.67 5.24
CA ALA A 286 -2.46 -11.57 4.38
C ALA A 286 -1.36 -12.56 4.79
N TYR A 287 -0.63 -13.01 3.79
CA TYR A 287 0.65 -13.70 3.90
C TYR A 287 1.80 -12.69 3.86
N ILE A 288 2.96 -13.11 4.35
CA ILE A 288 4.22 -12.38 4.31
C ILE A 288 5.19 -13.10 3.38
N GLY A 289 5.92 -12.37 2.55
CA GLY A 289 6.99 -12.91 1.71
C GLY A 289 8.18 -13.44 2.52
N ASP A 290 9.04 -14.21 1.88
CA ASP A 290 10.24 -14.79 2.49
C ASP A 290 11.43 -13.83 2.36
N GLY A 291 11.87 -13.32 3.49
CA GLY A 291 12.92 -12.32 3.62
C GLY A 291 12.37 -10.89 3.73
N ALA A 292 13.07 -10.09 4.53
CA ALA A 292 12.88 -8.64 4.57
C ALA A 292 13.92 -7.96 3.67
N VAL A 293 13.70 -6.67 3.37
CA VAL A 293 14.61 -5.84 2.56
C VAL A 293 14.87 -4.53 3.29
N ILE A 294 16.12 -4.04 3.26
CA ILE A 294 16.46 -2.73 3.82
C ILE A 294 16.35 -1.69 2.72
N ASP A 295 15.44 -0.73 2.89
CA ASP A 295 15.38 0.46 2.07
C ASP A 295 16.16 1.61 2.71
N GLN A 296 17.36 1.86 2.18
CA GLN A 296 18.23 2.93 2.67
C GLN A 296 17.69 4.33 2.36
N GLN A 297 16.90 4.47 1.30
CA GLN A 297 16.34 5.76 0.91
C GLN A 297 15.22 6.19 1.85
N PHE A 298 14.33 5.27 2.17
CA PHE A 298 13.22 5.56 3.08
C PHE A 298 13.56 5.30 4.54
N GLY A 299 14.75 4.74 4.82
CA GLY A 299 15.20 4.45 6.19
C GLY A 299 14.35 3.39 6.86
N THR A 300 13.99 2.33 6.13
CA THR A 300 13.05 1.30 6.58
C THR A 300 13.57 -0.12 6.38
N THR A 301 12.95 -1.06 7.09
CA THR A 301 13.04 -2.50 6.86
C THR A 301 11.68 -3.00 6.39
N ASP A 302 11.62 -3.54 5.18
CA ASP A 302 10.39 -3.83 4.46
C ASP A 302 10.08 -5.31 4.40
N VAL A 303 8.80 -5.65 4.45
CA VAL A 303 8.29 -7.00 4.24
C VAL A 303 7.22 -6.98 3.16
N LEU A 304 7.23 -7.99 2.29
CA LEU A 304 6.20 -8.14 1.27
C LEU A 304 4.90 -8.63 1.89
N ILE A 305 3.81 -7.96 1.56
CA ILE A 305 2.44 -8.35 1.85
C ILE A 305 1.85 -9.02 0.60
N ILE A 306 1.21 -10.17 0.78
CA ILE A 306 0.43 -10.86 -0.26
C ILE A 306 -0.96 -11.09 0.34
N LEU A 307 -1.97 -10.43 -0.20
CA LEU A 307 -3.34 -10.53 0.31
C LEU A 307 -4.30 -11.02 -0.77
N PRO A 308 -4.59 -12.33 -0.84
CA PRO A 308 -5.70 -12.83 -1.64
C PRO A 308 -7.03 -12.26 -1.13
N VAL A 309 -7.87 -11.76 -2.04
CA VAL A 309 -9.18 -11.16 -1.70
C VAL A 309 -10.09 -12.18 -1.04
N GLU A 310 -10.03 -13.44 -1.47
CA GLU A 310 -10.78 -14.56 -0.90
C GLU A 310 -10.40 -14.86 0.57
N ALA A 311 -9.19 -14.52 1.00
CA ALA A 311 -8.75 -14.66 2.38
C ALA A 311 -9.44 -13.66 3.34
N ILE A 312 -10.03 -12.59 2.79
CA ILE A 312 -10.67 -11.53 3.56
C ILE A 312 -12.01 -12.05 4.07
N LYS A 313 -12.13 -12.17 5.40
CA LYS A 313 -13.35 -12.68 6.03
C LYS A 313 -14.57 -11.79 5.76
N THR A 314 -15.73 -12.39 5.49
CA THR A 314 -17.01 -11.75 5.15
C THR A 314 -17.41 -10.63 6.12
N ARG A 315 -17.06 -10.71 7.41
CA ARG A 315 -17.33 -9.66 8.40
C ARG A 315 -16.70 -8.31 8.09
N TYR A 316 -15.58 -8.29 7.32
CA TYR A 316 -14.95 -7.04 6.89
C TYR A 316 -15.69 -6.42 5.71
N PHE A 317 -16.36 -7.24 4.89
CA PHE A 317 -17.19 -6.76 3.79
C PHE A 317 -18.44 -6.04 4.28
N ALA A 318 -19.06 -6.49 5.37
CA ALA A 318 -20.22 -5.81 5.97
C ALA A 318 -19.89 -4.38 6.43
N HIS A 319 -18.62 -4.07 6.63
CA HIS A 319 -18.17 -2.72 7.04
C HIS A 319 -17.92 -1.78 5.87
N PHE A 320 -17.58 -2.33 4.70
CA PHE A 320 -17.23 -1.57 3.49
C PHE A 320 -18.26 -1.72 2.36
N GLY A 321 -19.41 -2.31 2.65
CA GLY A 321 -20.45 -2.68 1.68
C GLY A 321 -20.22 -4.07 1.09
N ALA A 322 -21.25 -4.92 1.12
CA ALA A 322 -21.20 -6.23 0.48
C ALA A 322 -21.02 -6.07 -1.04
N PRO A 323 -20.41 -7.05 -1.73
CA PRO A 323 -20.21 -7.00 -3.17
C PRO A 323 -21.48 -6.66 -3.96
N ASP A 324 -22.64 -7.04 -3.48
CA ASP A 324 -23.90 -6.99 -4.22
C ASP A 324 -24.79 -5.76 -3.93
N GLU A 325 -24.56 -5.03 -2.81
CA GLU A 325 -25.46 -3.95 -2.39
C GLU A 325 -25.22 -2.60 -3.10
N LEU A 326 -24.04 -2.36 -3.66
CA LEU A 326 -23.73 -1.11 -4.36
C LEU A 326 -24.20 -1.07 -5.82
N SER A 327 -24.53 -2.22 -6.43
CA SER A 327 -25.15 -2.25 -7.76
C SER A 327 -26.63 -1.89 -7.73
N ILE A 328 -27.31 -2.00 -6.60
CA ILE A 328 -28.74 -1.67 -6.45
C ILE A 328 -28.96 -0.19 -6.20
N ALA A 329 -28.01 0.48 -5.52
CA ALA A 329 -28.13 1.92 -5.21
C ALA A 329 -27.89 2.86 -6.42
N THR A 330 -27.27 2.38 -7.50
CA THR A 330 -27.09 3.13 -8.73
C THR A 330 -28.20 2.95 -9.76
N GLY A 331 -29.10 1.97 -9.54
CA GLY A 331 -30.23 1.67 -10.45
C GLY A 331 -31.56 2.33 -10.08
N LEU A 332 -31.67 2.98 -8.92
CA LEU A 332 -32.94 3.55 -8.43
C LEU A 332 -33.05 5.07 -8.48
N ALA A 333 -32.16 5.76 -9.22
CA ALA A 333 -32.22 7.22 -9.41
C ALA A 333 -32.49 7.65 -10.86
N LEU A 334 -33.14 6.81 -11.66
CA LEU A 334 -33.68 7.18 -12.99
C LEU A 334 -35.07 6.53 -13.15
N ASN A 335 -36.08 7.12 -12.52
CA ASN A 335 -37.48 7.15 -12.95
C ASN A 335 -38.12 8.41 -12.39
#